data_a26f8ab8e977e857d5f51f18c41481eb
#
_entry.id   a26f8ab8e977e857d5f51f18c41481eb
#
_cell.length_a   1.000
_cell.length_b   1.000
_cell.length_c   1.000
_cell.angle_alpha   90.00
_cell.angle_beta   90.00
_cell.angle_gamma   90.00
#
_symmetry.space_group_name_H-M   'P 1'
#
loop_
_entity.id
_entity.type
_entity.pdbx_description
1 polymer ?
#
loop_
_entity_poly.entity_id
_entity_poly.type
_entity_poly.pdbx_seq_one_letter_code
_entity_poly.pdbx_strand_id
1 'polypeptide(L)'
;MRRKLLAMDIDGTAVRDDSSLGEKSKEAIKLAQQEGHKIAFVSGRRDSDMGSLKDEQWLVDYQILNTGGKILRCKDRKVLHNDLIPPHVCKRLITHCLEQNIQLQIYNGMTWQVTKMTDETLEYAKNV
;
A
#
# COMPACT_ATOMS: atom_id res chain seq x y z
N MET A 1 18.23 -24.22 9.37
CA MET A 1 16.90 -24.16 8.74
C MET A 1 16.93 -23.24 7.52
N ARG A 2 16.22 -23.59 6.43
CA ARG A 2 16.19 -22.74 5.22
C ARG A 2 15.31 -21.51 5.48
N ARG A 3 15.84 -20.29 5.31
CA ARG A 3 15.07 -19.03 5.42
C ARG A 3 13.95 -19.00 4.38
N LYS A 4 12.78 -18.56 4.80
CA LYS A 4 11.59 -18.38 3.94
C LYS A 4 11.10 -16.96 4.00
N LEU A 5 10.41 -16.51 2.98
CA LEU A 5 9.62 -15.30 2.95
C LEU A 5 8.14 -15.71 3.01
N LEU A 6 7.42 -15.18 4.00
CA LEU A 6 5.96 -15.27 4.09
C LEU A 6 5.39 -13.92 3.61
N ALA A 7 4.67 -13.97 2.50
CA ALA A 7 3.93 -12.83 1.97
C ALA A 7 2.47 -12.95 2.40
N MET A 8 1.93 -11.92 3.03
CA MET A 8 0.57 -11.88 3.55
C MET A 8 -0.17 -10.66 2.98
N ASP A 9 -1.36 -10.90 2.47
CA ASP A 9 -2.30 -9.84 2.14
C ASP A 9 -2.80 -9.15 3.42
N ILE A 10 -3.19 -7.89 3.31
CA ILE A 10 -3.63 -7.07 4.45
C ILE A 10 -5.14 -7.20 4.64
N ASP A 11 -5.90 -6.72 3.67
CA ASP A 11 -7.34 -6.54 3.79
C ASP A 11 -8.09 -7.87 3.69
N GLY A 12 -8.87 -8.20 4.73
CA GLY A 12 -9.58 -9.48 4.81
C GLY A 12 -8.69 -10.70 5.06
N THR A 13 -7.38 -10.52 5.30
CA THR A 13 -6.42 -11.61 5.57
C THR A 13 -5.65 -11.38 6.87
N ALA A 14 -4.75 -10.41 6.92
CA ALA A 14 -3.91 -10.16 8.09
C ALA A 14 -4.60 -9.29 9.13
N VAL A 15 -5.44 -8.35 8.70
CA VAL A 15 -6.12 -7.39 9.55
C VAL A 15 -7.62 -7.68 9.67
N ARG A 16 -8.19 -7.21 10.76
CA ARG A 16 -9.63 -7.24 11.06
C ARG A 16 -10.35 -6.07 10.37
N ASP A 17 -11.67 -6.04 10.46
CA ASP A 17 -12.52 -4.97 9.89
C ASP A 17 -12.20 -3.58 10.47
N ASP A 18 -11.66 -3.51 11.69
CA ASP A 18 -11.20 -2.28 12.34
C ASP A 18 -9.78 -1.84 11.91
N SER A 19 -9.21 -2.50 10.90
CA SER A 19 -7.83 -2.30 10.41
C SER A 19 -6.74 -2.61 11.45
N SER A 20 -7.04 -3.39 12.49
CA SER A 20 -6.06 -3.83 13.49
C SER A 20 -5.53 -5.23 13.21
N LEU A 21 -4.26 -5.45 13.57
CA LEU A 21 -3.68 -6.80 13.61
C LEU A 21 -4.10 -7.50 14.92
N GLY A 22 -4.63 -8.72 14.82
CA GLY A 22 -4.93 -9.51 16.01
C GLY A 22 -3.66 -9.89 16.79
N GLU A 23 -3.74 -9.97 18.13
CA GLU A 23 -2.59 -10.31 18.97
C GLU A 23 -1.93 -11.64 18.57
N LYS A 24 -2.72 -12.66 18.24
CA LYS A 24 -2.20 -13.95 17.75
C LYS A 24 -1.40 -13.80 16.44
N SER A 25 -1.84 -12.92 15.54
CA SER A 25 -1.11 -12.63 14.30
C SER A 25 0.22 -11.93 14.59
N LYS A 26 0.24 -10.99 15.54
CA LYS A 26 1.48 -10.31 15.98
C LYS A 26 2.48 -11.28 16.60
N GLU A 27 1.99 -12.20 17.45
CA GLU A 27 2.82 -13.25 18.05
C GLU A 27 3.39 -14.19 16.99
N ALA A 28 2.57 -14.64 16.03
CA ALA A 28 3.01 -15.52 14.95
C ALA A 28 4.07 -14.87 14.06
N ILE A 29 3.91 -13.57 13.74
CA ILE A 29 4.92 -12.79 13.00
C ILE A 29 6.24 -12.77 13.77
N LYS A 30 6.21 -12.45 15.07
CA LYS A 30 7.42 -12.40 15.90
C LYS A 30 8.13 -13.76 15.98
N LEU A 31 7.37 -14.84 16.18
CA LEU A 31 7.93 -16.19 16.22
C LEU A 31 8.59 -16.57 14.90
N ALA A 32 7.94 -16.32 13.77
CA ALA A 32 8.52 -16.60 12.46
C ALA A 32 9.80 -15.79 12.20
N GLN A 33 9.86 -14.54 12.65
CA GLN A 33 11.06 -13.70 12.56
C GLN A 33 12.19 -14.21 13.46
N GLN A 34 11.89 -14.69 14.67
CA GLN A 34 12.86 -15.30 15.59
C GLN A 34 13.49 -16.57 14.99
N GLU A 35 12.72 -17.36 14.25
CA GLU A 35 13.19 -18.51 13.48
C GLU A 35 13.99 -18.12 12.21
N GLY A 36 14.20 -16.82 11.99
CA GLY A 36 15.00 -16.28 10.88
C GLY A 36 14.24 -16.17 9.57
N HIS A 37 12.93 -16.34 9.56
CA HIS A 37 12.09 -16.11 8.39
C HIS A 37 11.87 -14.61 8.15
N LYS A 38 11.40 -14.24 6.96
CA LYS A 38 11.06 -12.88 6.58
C LYS A 38 9.56 -12.78 6.32
N ILE A 39 8.97 -11.67 6.76
CA ILE A 39 7.55 -11.42 6.62
C ILE A 39 7.36 -10.17 5.75
N ALA A 40 6.43 -10.24 4.81
CA ALA A 40 6.03 -9.10 3.99
C ALA A 40 4.52 -8.93 3.99
N PHE A 41 4.06 -7.69 4.16
CA PHE A 41 2.71 -7.31 3.75
C PHE A 41 2.69 -7.05 2.24
N VAL A 42 1.65 -7.54 1.57
CA VAL A 42 1.43 -7.37 0.13
C VAL A 42 0.03 -6.82 -0.06
N SER A 43 -0.10 -5.64 -0.64
CA SER A 43 -1.40 -4.99 -0.78
C SER A 43 -1.46 -4.05 -1.98
N GLY A 44 -2.67 -3.77 -2.45
CA GLY A 44 -2.97 -2.67 -3.36
C GLY A 44 -2.90 -1.29 -2.70
N ARG A 45 -2.85 -1.23 -1.34
CA ARG A 45 -2.77 0.03 -0.60
C ARG A 45 -1.56 0.84 -1.02
N ARG A 46 -1.70 2.18 -0.95
CA ARG A 46 -0.58 3.13 -1.05
C ARG A 46 0.07 3.31 0.32
N ASP A 47 1.27 3.90 0.35
CA ASP A 47 1.95 4.25 1.62
C ASP A 47 1.06 5.14 2.50
N SER A 48 0.36 6.12 1.89
CA SER A 48 -0.56 7.02 2.59
C SER A 48 -1.66 6.27 3.32
N ASP A 49 -2.13 5.16 2.75
CA ASP A 49 -3.24 4.37 3.27
C ASP A 49 -2.81 3.38 4.36
N MET A 50 -1.50 3.18 4.51
CA MET A 50 -0.93 2.33 5.57
C MET A 50 -1.03 2.96 6.95
N GLY A 51 -1.30 4.26 7.04
CA GLY A 51 -1.45 4.97 8.31
C GLY A 51 -2.56 4.42 9.21
N SER A 52 -3.58 3.77 8.63
CA SER A 52 -4.65 3.12 9.41
C SER A 52 -4.14 1.95 10.28
N LEU A 53 -3.01 1.32 9.90
CA LEU A 53 -2.35 0.28 10.68
C LEU A 53 -1.44 0.85 11.77
N LYS A 54 -1.25 2.18 11.83
CA LYS A 54 -0.36 2.85 12.79
C LYS A 54 1.02 2.16 12.85
N ASP A 55 1.47 1.85 14.06
CA ASP A 55 2.78 1.21 14.26
C ASP A 55 2.80 -0.27 13.82
N GLU A 56 1.65 -0.91 13.69
CA GLU A 56 1.54 -2.32 13.29
C GLU A 56 2.05 -2.57 11.87
N GLN A 57 1.97 -1.57 11.00
CA GLN A 57 2.54 -1.64 9.64
C GLN A 57 4.05 -1.93 9.62
N TRP A 58 4.77 -1.61 10.72
CA TRP A 58 6.22 -1.78 10.83
C TRP A 58 6.65 -3.10 11.50
N LEU A 59 5.70 -3.94 11.91
CA LEU A 59 5.99 -5.23 12.53
C LEU A 59 6.59 -6.25 11.56
N VAL A 60 6.39 -6.07 10.26
CA VAL A 60 6.92 -6.94 9.21
C VAL A 60 8.27 -6.43 8.68
N ASP A 61 8.98 -7.29 7.94
CA ASP A 61 10.29 -6.93 7.37
C ASP A 61 10.15 -6.05 6.12
N TYR A 62 9.11 -6.28 5.32
CA TYR A 62 8.87 -5.60 4.05
C TYR A 62 7.40 -5.23 3.86
N GLN A 63 7.16 -4.18 3.09
CA GLN A 63 5.85 -3.84 2.56
C GLN A 63 5.95 -3.79 1.04
N ILE A 64 5.05 -4.50 0.35
CA ILE A 64 4.90 -4.49 -1.10
C ILE A 64 3.55 -3.83 -1.37
N LEU A 65 3.59 -2.60 -1.83
CA LEU A 65 2.46 -1.68 -1.94
C LEU A 65 2.18 -1.29 -3.39
N ASN A 66 1.10 -0.55 -3.63
CA ASN A 66 0.69 -0.08 -4.95
C ASN A 66 0.58 -1.25 -5.95
N THR A 67 -0.01 -2.37 -5.53
CA THR A 67 -0.13 -3.58 -6.35
C THR A 67 1.22 -4.09 -6.90
N GLY A 68 2.27 -3.96 -6.08
CA GLY A 68 3.64 -4.37 -6.43
C GLY A 68 4.56 -3.25 -6.93
N GLY A 69 4.00 -2.07 -7.23
CA GLY A 69 4.77 -0.93 -7.77
C GLY A 69 5.76 -0.32 -6.78
N LYS A 70 5.61 -0.58 -5.48
CA LYS A 70 6.52 -0.06 -4.44
C LYS A 70 6.88 -1.12 -3.43
N ILE A 71 8.18 -1.22 -3.11
CA ILE A 71 8.70 -2.12 -2.08
C ILE A 71 9.47 -1.30 -1.05
N LEU A 72 9.06 -1.41 0.21
CA LEU A 72 9.70 -0.80 1.37
C LEU A 72 10.34 -1.87 2.25
N ARG A 73 11.52 -1.57 2.78
CA ARG A 73 12.11 -2.31 3.90
C ARG A 73 11.76 -1.58 5.20
N CYS A 74 11.03 -2.26 6.10
CA CYS A 74 10.43 -1.60 7.25
C CYS A 74 11.46 -1.11 8.29
N LYS A 75 12.54 -1.86 8.54
CA LYS A 75 13.52 -1.55 9.61
C LYS A 75 14.18 -0.17 9.49
N ASP A 76 14.33 0.36 8.29
CA ASP A 76 14.98 1.65 7.99
C ASP A 76 14.15 2.52 7.05
N ARG A 77 12.91 2.10 6.76
CA ARG A 77 11.98 2.75 5.85
C ARG A 77 12.56 3.01 4.45
N LYS A 78 13.51 2.16 4.04
CA LYS A 78 14.19 2.31 2.77
C LYS A 78 13.31 1.82 1.62
N VAL A 79 13.12 2.66 0.61
CA VAL A 79 12.51 2.27 -0.66
C VAL A 79 13.51 1.38 -1.41
N LEU A 80 13.13 0.14 -1.67
CA LEU A 80 13.92 -0.83 -2.42
C LEU A 80 13.53 -0.85 -3.90
N HIS A 81 12.26 -0.59 -4.19
CA HIS A 81 11.70 -0.52 -5.53
C HIS A 81 10.61 0.53 -5.58
N ASN A 82 10.52 1.29 -6.66
CA ASN A 82 9.45 2.24 -6.90
C ASN A 82 9.28 2.42 -8.41
N ASP A 83 8.26 1.76 -8.94
CA ASP A 83 7.93 1.81 -10.36
C ASP A 83 6.84 2.84 -10.59
N LEU A 84 7.16 3.85 -11.37
CA LEU A 84 6.27 4.97 -11.66
C LEU A 84 5.87 4.95 -13.13
N ILE A 85 4.63 5.36 -13.40
CA ILE A 85 4.17 5.57 -14.79
C ILE A 85 5.00 6.70 -15.42
N PRO A 86 5.62 6.47 -16.57
CA PRO A 86 6.41 7.51 -17.23
C PRO A 86 5.61 8.80 -17.49
N PRO A 87 6.19 10.00 -17.29
CA PRO A 87 5.46 11.27 -17.41
C PRO A 87 4.72 11.46 -18.74
N HIS A 88 5.31 11.01 -19.84
CA HIS A 88 4.67 11.11 -21.16
C HIS A 88 3.42 10.22 -21.29
N VAL A 89 3.41 9.06 -20.62
CA VAL A 89 2.25 8.16 -20.56
C VAL A 89 1.17 8.79 -19.69
N CYS A 90 1.52 9.30 -18.50
CA CYS A 90 0.61 10.04 -17.63
C CYS A 90 -0.06 11.19 -18.38
N LYS A 91 0.72 12.02 -19.08
CA LYS A 91 0.18 13.14 -19.84
C LYS A 91 -0.85 12.70 -20.88
N ARG A 92 -0.56 11.64 -21.63
CA ARG A 92 -1.49 11.09 -22.63
C ARG A 92 -2.77 10.58 -22.01
N LEU A 93 -2.68 9.85 -20.87
CA LEU A 93 -3.84 9.35 -20.15
C LEU A 93 -4.71 10.51 -19.63
N ILE A 94 -4.10 11.51 -19.01
CA ILE A 94 -4.81 12.70 -18.50
C ILE A 94 -5.55 13.41 -19.65
N THR A 95 -4.85 13.70 -20.76
CA THR A 95 -5.46 14.36 -21.93
C THR A 95 -6.65 13.57 -22.46
N HIS A 96 -6.48 12.26 -22.67
CA HIS A 96 -7.55 11.39 -23.14
C HIS A 96 -8.77 11.39 -22.18
N CYS A 97 -8.55 11.26 -20.89
CA CYS A 97 -9.62 11.25 -19.91
C CYS A 97 -10.37 12.60 -19.85
N LEU A 98 -9.67 13.72 -19.97
CA LEU A 98 -10.29 15.04 -20.03
C LEU A 98 -11.13 15.21 -21.31
N GLU A 99 -10.61 14.82 -22.47
CA GLU A 99 -11.33 14.88 -23.74
C GLU A 99 -12.59 14.01 -23.76
N GLN A 100 -12.55 12.84 -23.13
CA GLN A 100 -13.67 11.91 -23.06
C GLN A 100 -14.56 12.11 -21.82
N ASN A 101 -14.32 13.15 -21.00
CA ASN A 101 -15.02 13.39 -19.73
C ASN A 101 -15.01 12.17 -18.79
N ILE A 102 -13.91 11.40 -18.80
CA ILE A 102 -13.69 10.24 -17.94
C ILE A 102 -13.03 10.71 -16.65
N GLN A 103 -13.51 10.22 -15.52
CA GLN A 103 -12.85 10.44 -14.23
C GLN A 103 -11.57 9.62 -14.16
N LEU A 104 -10.45 10.29 -13.90
CA LEU A 104 -9.16 9.68 -13.62
C LEU A 104 -8.67 10.15 -12.25
N GLN A 105 -8.20 9.22 -11.43
CA GLN A 105 -7.54 9.50 -10.16
C GLN A 105 -6.04 9.26 -10.32
N ILE A 106 -5.24 10.22 -9.89
CA ILE A 106 -3.78 10.18 -10.01
C ILE A 106 -3.19 10.37 -8.63
N TYR A 107 -2.28 9.47 -8.29
CA TYR A 107 -1.56 9.49 -7.03
C TYR A 107 -0.09 9.77 -7.28
N ASN A 108 0.45 10.80 -6.63
CA ASN A 108 1.86 11.17 -6.68
C ASN A 108 2.39 11.33 -5.25
N GLY A 109 2.96 10.26 -4.72
CA GLY A 109 3.38 10.21 -3.32
C GLY A 109 2.20 10.39 -2.38
N MET A 110 2.21 11.49 -1.61
CA MET A 110 1.14 11.82 -0.66
C MET A 110 0.01 12.67 -1.29
N THR A 111 0.15 13.05 -2.56
CA THR A 111 -0.87 13.86 -3.23
C THR A 111 -1.83 13.00 -4.02
N TRP A 112 -3.09 13.41 -4.01
CA TRP A 112 -4.16 12.83 -4.80
C TRP A 112 -4.81 13.92 -5.66
N GLN A 113 -4.96 13.63 -6.93
CA GLN A 113 -5.52 14.55 -7.93
C GLN A 113 -6.58 13.82 -8.74
N VAL A 114 -7.61 14.52 -9.17
CA VAL A 114 -8.68 13.98 -9.99
C VAL A 114 -8.95 14.89 -11.19
N THR A 115 -9.29 14.29 -12.33
CA THR A 115 -9.68 15.04 -13.54
C THR A 115 -11.09 15.61 -13.44
N LYS A 116 -11.94 15.02 -12.58
CA LYS A 116 -13.33 15.44 -12.36
C LYS A 116 -13.71 15.18 -10.90
N MET A 117 -14.32 16.18 -10.28
CA MET A 117 -14.89 16.02 -8.94
C MET A 117 -16.30 15.41 -9.06
N THR A 118 -16.55 14.35 -8.31
CA THR A 118 -17.86 13.69 -8.17
C THR A 118 -18.21 13.57 -6.69
N ASP A 119 -19.46 13.25 -6.37
CA ASP A 119 -19.88 13.05 -4.98
C ASP A 119 -19.08 11.92 -4.32
N GLU A 120 -18.78 10.85 -5.06
CA GLU A 120 -17.93 9.74 -4.60
C GLU A 120 -16.50 10.21 -4.28
N THR A 121 -15.92 11.08 -5.13
CA THR A 121 -14.58 11.64 -4.86
C THR A 121 -14.58 12.59 -3.68
N LEU A 122 -15.66 13.33 -3.46
CA LEU A 122 -15.81 14.19 -2.28
C LEU A 122 -15.94 13.36 -1.00
N GLU A 123 -16.70 12.28 -1.06
CA GLU A 123 -16.83 11.35 0.08
C GLU A 123 -15.49 10.68 0.40
N TYR A 124 -14.78 10.19 -0.61
CA TYR A 124 -13.44 9.62 -0.45
C TYR A 124 -12.46 10.62 0.18
N ALA A 125 -12.47 11.89 -0.28
CA ALA A 125 -11.59 12.94 0.24
C ALA A 125 -11.80 13.26 1.73
N LYS A 126 -12.98 12.95 2.28
CA LYS A 126 -13.25 13.13 3.72
C LYS A 126 -12.64 12.04 4.60
N ASN A 127 -12.28 10.90 3.99
CA ASN A 127 -11.82 9.69 4.69
C ASN A 127 -10.31 9.43 4.52
N VAL A 128 -9.57 10.33 3.83
CA VAL A 128 -8.14 10.18 3.50
C VAL A 128 -7.27 11.27 4.21
#